data_9e640a6e6ee298d63aed0be890cbd01f
#
_entry.id   9e640a6e6ee298d63aed0be890cbd01f
#
_cell.length_a   1.000
_cell.length_b   1.000
_cell.length_c   1.000
_cell.angle_alpha   90.00
_cell.angle_beta   90.00
_cell.angle_gamma   90.00
#
_symmetry.space_group_name_H-M   'P 1'
#
loop_
_entity.id
_entity.type
_entity.pdbx_description
1 polymer ?
#
loop_
_entity_poly.entity_id
_entity_poly.type
_entity_poly.pdbx_seq_one_letter_code
_entity_poly.pdbx_strand_id
1 'polypeptide(L)'
;MKLFRLFVVACILTFCAGRAAAQEQETPAPKTYKIYAVCDAHLDTQWNWDLTHTIREYIPRILFQNLWMLERYPDYKFNFEGGIIYRWMKEYYPLHYARLQKYIDEGRWHISGASWNANDPNMPSAESFIRNILQGQELYKREFGVRSTDIFLPDCFGFGYTLPTIAAHSGLIGMSTQKLSWRNHDFYDAPYHKKNPFSW
;
A
#
# COMPACT_ATOMS: atom_id res chain seq x y z
N MET A 1 -7.82 -10.82 79.90
CA MET A 1 -7.39 -11.74 78.82
C MET A 1 -8.50 -12.07 77.79
N LYS A 2 -9.78 -12.21 78.16
CA LYS A 2 -10.85 -12.50 77.20
C LYS A 2 -11.20 -11.31 76.26
N LEU A 3 -11.19 -10.06 76.73
CA LEU A 3 -11.47 -8.89 75.91
C LEU A 3 -10.42 -8.63 74.86
N PHE A 4 -9.15 -8.87 75.15
CA PHE A 4 -8.02 -8.66 74.24
C PHE A 4 -8.07 -9.65 73.06
N ARG A 5 -8.50 -10.91 73.33
CA ARG A 5 -8.71 -11.90 72.27
C ARG A 5 -9.84 -11.59 71.33
N LEU A 6 -10.96 -11.00 71.83
CA LEU A 6 -12.08 -10.55 70.98
C LEU A 6 -11.67 -9.40 70.08
N PHE A 7 -10.86 -8.44 70.54
CA PHE A 7 -10.38 -7.31 69.77
C PHE A 7 -9.44 -7.73 68.63
N VAL A 8 -8.57 -8.65 68.88
CA VAL A 8 -7.63 -9.19 67.85
C VAL A 8 -8.38 -9.99 66.79
N VAL A 9 -9.39 -10.77 67.13
CA VAL A 9 -10.25 -11.51 66.17
C VAL A 9 -11.09 -10.55 65.33
N ALA A 10 -11.66 -9.50 65.91
CA ALA A 10 -12.40 -8.50 65.20
C ALA A 10 -11.55 -7.71 64.20
N CYS A 11 -10.29 -7.35 64.59
CA CYS A 11 -9.35 -6.67 63.67
C CYS A 11 -8.90 -7.57 62.53
N ILE A 12 -8.71 -8.87 62.76
CA ILE A 12 -8.36 -9.83 61.68
C ILE A 12 -9.52 -10.02 60.70
N LEU A 13 -10.73 -10.10 61.20
CA LEU A 13 -11.93 -10.24 60.37
C LEU A 13 -12.20 -8.98 59.51
N THR A 14 -11.99 -7.78 60.05
CA THR A 14 -12.09 -6.51 59.26
C THR A 14 -10.96 -6.37 58.26
N PHE A 15 -9.77 -6.85 58.53
CA PHE A 15 -8.63 -6.83 57.59
C PHE A 15 -8.79 -7.84 56.45
N CYS A 16 -9.44 -8.98 56.71
CA CYS A 16 -9.74 -9.97 55.69
C CYS A 16 -10.95 -9.54 54.81
N ALA A 17 -11.94 -8.86 55.38
CA ALA A 17 -13.07 -8.34 54.62
C ALA A 17 -12.69 -7.18 53.67
N GLY A 18 -11.68 -6.39 54.04
CA GLY A 18 -11.18 -5.31 53.19
C GLY A 18 -10.35 -5.75 51.97
N ARG A 19 -9.91 -7.04 51.95
CA ARG A 19 -9.16 -7.59 50.80
C ARG A 19 -10.02 -8.38 49.82
N ALA A 20 -11.28 -8.58 50.11
CA ALA A 20 -12.22 -9.29 49.23
C ALA A 20 -13.01 -8.37 48.28
N ALA A 21 -12.76 -7.05 48.29
CA ALA A 21 -13.08 -6.22 47.15
C ALA A 21 -12.05 -6.58 46.05
N ALA A 22 -12.29 -7.68 45.36
CA ALA A 22 -11.61 -7.92 44.09
C ALA A 22 -11.85 -6.70 43.25
N GLN A 23 -10.82 -5.94 42.94
CA GLN A 23 -10.87 -5.03 41.84
C GLN A 23 -11.29 -5.88 40.64
N GLU A 24 -12.53 -5.72 40.22
CA GLU A 24 -12.94 -6.13 38.90
C GLU A 24 -11.97 -5.41 37.97
N GLN A 25 -10.91 -6.10 37.54
CA GLN A 25 -10.11 -5.66 36.43
C GLN A 25 -11.08 -5.58 35.27
N GLU A 26 -11.50 -4.35 34.95
CA GLU A 26 -12.18 -4.09 33.69
C GLU A 26 -11.33 -4.73 32.61
N THR A 27 -11.78 -5.84 32.09
CA THR A 27 -11.18 -6.43 30.89
C THR A 27 -11.32 -5.37 29.81
N PRO A 28 -10.21 -4.85 29.27
CA PRO A 28 -10.28 -3.81 28.27
C PRO A 28 -11.17 -4.34 27.13
N ALA A 29 -12.12 -3.52 26.71
CA ALA A 29 -13.02 -3.86 25.61
C ALA A 29 -12.20 -4.41 24.43
N PRO A 30 -12.65 -5.48 23.77
CA PRO A 30 -11.91 -6.08 22.68
C PRO A 30 -11.60 -5.01 21.62
N LYS A 31 -10.32 -4.83 21.32
CA LYS A 31 -9.89 -3.88 20.29
C LYS A 31 -10.46 -4.34 18.96
N THR A 32 -11.33 -3.54 18.37
CA THR A 32 -11.82 -3.78 17.02
C THR A 32 -10.75 -3.33 16.02
N TYR A 33 -10.21 -4.26 15.26
CA TYR A 33 -9.27 -3.97 14.18
C TYR A 33 -10.01 -3.86 12.87
N LYS A 34 -9.62 -2.90 12.03
CA LYS A 34 -10.16 -2.74 10.69
C LYS A 34 -9.06 -3.10 9.69
N ILE A 35 -9.34 -4.03 8.80
CA ILE A 35 -8.44 -4.44 7.73
C ILE A 35 -8.93 -3.79 6.43
N TYR A 36 -8.02 -3.13 5.72
CA TYR A 36 -8.26 -2.61 4.38
C TYR A 36 -7.52 -3.51 3.39
N ALA A 37 -8.26 -4.11 2.46
CA ALA A 37 -7.70 -4.95 1.41
C ALA A 37 -7.91 -4.27 0.05
N VAL A 38 -6.83 -4.13 -0.70
CA VAL A 38 -6.83 -3.60 -2.08
C VAL A 38 -6.11 -4.61 -2.94
N CYS A 39 -6.71 -4.98 -4.07
CA CYS A 39 -6.08 -5.83 -5.04
C CYS A 39 -5.16 -5.00 -5.93
N ASP A 40 -4.01 -5.55 -6.29
CA ASP A 40 -3.08 -4.94 -7.23
C ASP A 40 -2.55 -5.96 -8.26
N ALA A 41 -1.88 -5.44 -9.27
CA ALA A 41 -1.06 -6.22 -10.17
C ALA A 41 0.21 -5.44 -10.51
N HIS A 42 1.32 -6.16 -10.61
CA HIS A 42 2.56 -5.68 -11.19
C HIS A 42 2.83 -6.39 -12.50
N LEU A 43 3.12 -5.64 -13.55
CA LEU A 43 3.39 -6.19 -14.87
C LEU A 43 4.67 -5.62 -15.43
N ASP A 44 5.69 -6.47 -15.52
CA ASP A 44 6.88 -6.14 -16.31
C ASP A 44 6.51 -5.96 -17.77
N THR A 45 7.01 -4.89 -18.39
CA THR A 45 6.82 -4.68 -19.83
C THR A 45 7.44 -5.78 -20.67
N GLN A 46 8.54 -6.34 -20.19
CA GLN A 46 9.14 -7.59 -20.67
C GLN A 46 10.09 -8.14 -19.60
N TRP A 47 10.21 -9.45 -19.53
CA TRP A 47 11.14 -10.16 -18.65
C TRP A 47 11.61 -11.46 -19.30
N ASN A 48 10.98 -12.62 -18.97
CA ASN A 48 11.20 -13.91 -19.66
C ASN A 48 10.33 -14.05 -20.92
N TRP A 49 9.73 -12.97 -21.36
CA TRP A 49 8.87 -12.86 -22.54
C TRP A 49 9.09 -11.51 -23.22
N ASP A 50 8.61 -11.39 -24.46
CA ASP A 50 8.72 -10.17 -25.25
C ASP A 50 7.49 -9.23 -25.11
N LEU A 51 7.60 -8.04 -25.67
CA LEU A 51 6.52 -7.04 -25.68
C LEU A 51 5.24 -7.56 -26.35
N THR A 52 5.38 -8.41 -27.38
CA THR A 52 4.22 -8.98 -28.07
C THR A 52 3.40 -9.84 -27.12
N HIS A 53 4.08 -10.64 -26.30
CA HIS A 53 3.42 -11.45 -25.29
C HIS A 53 2.75 -10.60 -24.20
N THR A 54 3.42 -9.54 -23.74
CA THR A 54 2.83 -8.59 -22.80
C THR A 54 1.54 -8.01 -23.34
N ILE A 55 1.55 -7.52 -24.58
CA ILE A 55 0.40 -6.88 -25.21
C ILE A 55 -0.73 -7.88 -25.46
N ARG A 56 -0.43 -9.08 -25.96
CA ARG A 56 -1.44 -10.05 -26.40
C ARG A 56 -2.00 -10.92 -25.27
N GLU A 57 -1.23 -11.15 -24.22
CA GLU A 57 -1.59 -12.10 -23.16
C GLU A 57 -1.82 -11.44 -21.81
N TYR A 58 -0.85 -10.67 -21.30
CA TYR A 58 -0.93 -10.16 -19.94
C TYR A 58 -1.83 -8.94 -19.80
N ILE A 59 -1.75 -7.99 -20.72
CA ILE A 59 -2.60 -6.79 -20.69
C ILE A 59 -4.08 -7.15 -20.76
N PRO A 60 -4.56 -7.96 -21.72
CA PRO A 60 -5.97 -8.33 -21.77
C PRO A 60 -6.41 -9.15 -20.56
N ARG A 61 -5.53 -10.01 -20.02
CA ARG A 61 -5.84 -10.77 -18.81
C ARG A 61 -6.09 -9.84 -17.63
N ILE A 62 -5.18 -8.90 -17.38
CA ILE A 62 -5.35 -7.91 -16.30
C ILE A 62 -6.60 -7.08 -16.53
N LEU A 63 -6.75 -6.52 -17.71
CA LEU A 63 -7.86 -5.61 -18.02
C LEU A 63 -9.21 -6.31 -17.91
N PHE A 64 -9.39 -7.48 -18.54
CA PHE A 64 -10.68 -8.15 -18.59
C PHE A 64 -11.08 -8.76 -17.25
N GLN A 65 -10.14 -9.39 -16.54
CA GLN A 65 -10.42 -9.96 -15.23
C GLN A 65 -10.83 -8.90 -14.22
N ASN A 66 -10.12 -7.77 -14.20
CA ASN A 66 -10.43 -6.72 -13.24
C ASN A 66 -11.69 -5.96 -13.59
N LEU A 67 -12.00 -5.74 -14.88
CA LEU A 67 -13.29 -5.19 -15.28
C LEU A 67 -14.44 -6.13 -14.87
N TRP A 68 -14.27 -7.44 -15.06
CA TRP A 68 -15.26 -8.42 -14.61
C TRP A 68 -15.45 -8.41 -13.08
N MET A 69 -14.36 -8.32 -12.30
CA MET A 69 -14.42 -8.21 -10.84
C MET A 69 -15.14 -6.95 -10.39
N LEU A 70 -14.83 -5.81 -11.03
CA LEU A 70 -15.46 -4.52 -10.75
C LEU A 70 -16.96 -4.53 -11.05
N GLU A 71 -17.41 -5.24 -12.08
CA GLU A 71 -18.83 -5.41 -12.39
C GLU A 71 -19.57 -6.27 -11.41
N ARG A 72 -18.91 -7.34 -10.96
CA ARG A 72 -19.56 -8.34 -10.12
C ARG A 72 -19.57 -8.00 -8.63
N TYR A 73 -18.52 -7.32 -8.15
CA TYR A 73 -18.34 -7.05 -6.72
C TYR A 73 -18.28 -5.54 -6.47
N PRO A 74 -19.32 -4.95 -5.85
CA PRO A 74 -19.39 -3.51 -5.61
C PRO A 74 -18.23 -2.95 -4.79
N ASP A 75 -17.76 -3.73 -3.82
CA ASP A 75 -16.67 -3.31 -2.91
C ASP A 75 -15.27 -3.60 -3.46
N TYR A 76 -15.16 -4.23 -4.63
CA TYR A 76 -13.87 -4.53 -5.22
C TYR A 76 -13.13 -3.27 -5.61
N LYS A 77 -11.87 -3.20 -5.17
CA LYS A 77 -10.94 -2.12 -5.50
C LYS A 77 -9.67 -2.72 -6.10
N PHE A 78 -9.22 -2.09 -7.16
CA PHE A 78 -8.03 -2.51 -7.89
C PHE A 78 -7.07 -1.34 -8.06
N ASN A 79 -5.79 -1.62 -7.86
CA ASN A 79 -4.69 -0.69 -7.94
C ASN A 79 -3.75 -1.11 -9.08
N PHE A 80 -3.44 -0.22 -10.02
CA PHE A 80 -2.61 -0.56 -11.17
C PHE A 80 -1.73 0.60 -11.62
N GLU A 81 -0.51 0.27 -12.06
CA GLU A 81 0.53 1.22 -12.44
C GLU A 81 0.95 1.13 -13.91
N GLY A 82 1.79 2.09 -14.32
CA GLY A 82 2.51 2.07 -15.59
C GLY A 82 1.77 2.76 -16.74
N GLY A 83 2.10 4.03 -16.99
CA GLY A 83 1.51 4.81 -18.08
C GLY A 83 1.59 4.14 -19.45
N ILE A 84 2.73 3.46 -19.74
CA ILE A 84 2.91 2.73 -21.00
C ILE A 84 1.90 1.60 -21.15
N ILE A 85 1.54 0.93 -20.04
CA ILE A 85 0.56 -0.16 -20.08
C ILE A 85 -0.83 0.40 -20.39
N TYR A 86 -1.22 1.51 -19.77
CA TYR A 86 -2.49 2.20 -20.10
C TYR A 86 -2.54 2.67 -21.56
N ARG A 87 -1.38 3.14 -22.10
CA ARG A 87 -1.30 3.50 -23.52
C ARG A 87 -1.56 2.29 -24.41
N TRP A 88 -0.95 1.13 -24.10
CA TRP A 88 -1.20 -0.11 -24.85
C TRP A 88 -2.62 -0.63 -24.65
N MET A 89 -3.21 -0.52 -23.48
CA MET A 89 -4.65 -0.81 -23.29
C MET A 89 -5.52 0.03 -24.21
N LYS A 90 -5.23 1.32 -24.34
CA LYS A 90 -5.96 2.21 -25.23
C LYS A 90 -5.79 1.85 -26.71
N GLU A 91 -4.58 1.54 -27.10
CA GLU A 91 -4.21 1.24 -28.49
C GLU A 91 -4.78 -0.10 -28.97
N TYR A 92 -4.64 -1.15 -28.16
CA TYR A 92 -4.98 -2.51 -28.57
C TYR A 92 -6.33 -3.00 -28.05
N TYR A 93 -6.90 -2.39 -27.01
CA TYR A 93 -8.15 -2.80 -26.36
C TYR A 93 -9.09 -1.60 -26.10
N PRO A 94 -9.37 -0.75 -27.09
CA PRO A 94 -10.04 0.54 -26.89
C PRO A 94 -11.43 0.40 -26.28
N LEU A 95 -12.20 -0.62 -26.62
CA LEU A 95 -13.55 -0.82 -26.09
C LEU A 95 -13.53 -1.13 -24.57
N HIS A 96 -12.54 -1.87 -24.10
CA HIS A 96 -12.41 -2.17 -22.67
C HIS A 96 -11.77 -1.00 -21.94
N TYR A 97 -10.79 -0.35 -22.56
CA TYR A 97 -10.17 0.84 -22.01
C TYR A 97 -11.18 1.96 -21.73
N ALA A 98 -12.13 2.19 -22.62
CA ALA A 98 -13.17 3.19 -22.43
C ALA A 98 -14.04 2.97 -21.17
N ARG A 99 -14.08 1.74 -20.65
CA ARG A 99 -14.81 1.40 -19.42
C ARG A 99 -14.06 1.77 -18.14
N LEU A 100 -12.75 2.04 -18.22
CA LEU A 100 -11.93 2.36 -17.04
C LEU A 100 -12.34 3.67 -16.38
N GLN A 101 -12.71 4.69 -17.18
CA GLN A 101 -13.07 6.01 -16.67
C GLN A 101 -14.14 5.92 -15.58
N LYS A 102 -15.20 5.15 -15.83
CA LYS A 102 -16.26 4.93 -14.84
C LYS A 102 -15.71 4.47 -13.49
N TYR A 103 -14.83 3.47 -13.49
CA TYR A 103 -14.31 2.88 -12.25
C TYR A 103 -13.23 3.73 -11.60
N ILE A 104 -12.54 4.55 -12.38
CA ILE A 104 -11.61 5.58 -11.86
C ILE A 104 -12.42 6.67 -11.16
N ASP A 105 -13.48 7.16 -11.74
CA ASP A 105 -14.38 8.18 -11.16
C ASP A 105 -15.07 7.67 -9.89
N GLU A 106 -15.44 6.38 -9.86
CA GLU A 106 -15.99 5.71 -8.67
C GLU A 106 -14.92 5.46 -7.57
N GLY A 107 -13.65 5.74 -7.83
CA GLY A 107 -12.54 5.42 -6.92
C GLY A 107 -12.34 3.92 -6.67
N ARG A 108 -12.73 3.09 -7.63
CA ARG A 108 -12.64 1.63 -7.58
C ARG A 108 -11.50 1.05 -8.42
N TRP A 109 -11.09 1.76 -9.46
CA TRP A 109 -9.83 1.53 -10.15
C TRP A 109 -8.89 2.70 -9.84
N HIS A 110 -7.88 2.46 -9.02
CA HIS A 110 -6.92 3.46 -8.63
C HIS A 110 -5.69 3.42 -9.54
N ILE A 111 -5.30 4.58 -10.06
CA ILE A 111 -4.06 4.74 -10.82
C ILE A 111 -2.94 4.98 -9.81
N SER A 112 -2.16 3.96 -9.56
CA SER A 112 -1.02 3.95 -8.65
C SER A 112 0.27 4.20 -9.41
N GLY A 113 1.30 4.63 -8.68
CA GLY A 113 2.62 4.84 -9.26
C GLY A 113 2.65 5.93 -10.33
N ALA A 114 3.20 7.07 -10.01
CA ALA A 114 3.23 8.24 -10.89
C ALA A 114 3.98 8.02 -12.22
N SER A 115 4.61 6.87 -12.42
CA SER A 115 5.60 6.61 -13.47
C SER A 115 5.00 6.25 -14.82
N TRP A 116 5.69 6.61 -15.88
CA TRP A 116 5.43 6.09 -17.23
C TRP A 116 5.61 4.57 -17.30
N ASN A 117 6.68 4.07 -16.69
CA ASN A 117 6.95 2.65 -16.54
C ASN A 117 7.60 2.40 -15.17
N ALA A 118 7.31 1.26 -14.55
CA ALA A 118 8.05 0.83 -13.37
C ALA A 118 9.54 0.75 -13.73
N ASN A 119 10.37 1.39 -12.95
CA ASN A 119 11.81 1.50 -13.22
C ASN A 119 12.63 1.11 -12.01
N ASP A 120 13.84 0.65 -12.26
CA ASP A 120 14.83 0.47 -11.20
C ASP A 120 15.17 1.84 -10.58
N PRO A 121 15.05 2.02 -9.28
CA PRO A 121 15.33 3.32 -8.64
C PRO A 121 16.83 3.61 -8.45
N ASN A 122 17.73 2.67 -8.72
CA ASN A 122 19.17 2.84 -8.52
C ASN A 122 19.95 3.05 -9.82
N MET A 123 19.48 2.48 -10.93
CA MET A 123 20.23 2.48 -12.19
C MET A 123 20.07 3.76 -13.04
N PRO A 124 18.86 4.32 -13.19
CA PRO A 124 18.69 5.53 -14.00
C PRO A 124 19.22 6.77 -13.28
N SER A 125 19.57 7.79 -14.07
CA SER A 125 19.90 9.10 -13.50
C SER A 125 18.66 9.73 -12.84
N ALA A 126 18.85 10.66 -11.91
CA ALA A 126 17.77 11.42 -11.30
C ALA A 126 16.89 12.11 -12.35
N GLU A 127 17.49 12.66 -13.39
CA GLU A 127 16.78 13.28 -14.52
C GLU A 127 15.85 12.28 -15.24
N SER A 128 16.35 11.08 -15.53
CA SER A 128 15.53 10.02 -16.16
C SER A 128 14.37 9.61 -15.27
N PHE A 129 14.60 9.52 -13.96
CA PHE A 129 13.57 9.20 -13.00
C PHE A 129 12.46 10.28 -12.95
N ILE A 130 12.86 11.54 -12.89
CA ILE A 130 11.95 12.70 -12.90
C ILE A 130 11.13 12.73 -14.20
N ARG A 131 11.76 12.49 -15.34
CA ARG A 131 11.05 12.43 -16.64
C ARG A 131 10.06 11.28 -16.71
N ASN A 132 10.42 10.13 -16.16
CA ASN A 132 9.52 8.98 -16.07
C ASN A 132 8.25 9.32 -15.27
N ILE A 133 8.39 10.01 -14.14
CA ILE A 133 7.26 10.52 -13.36
C ILE A 133 6.47 11.55 -14.17
N LEU A 134 7.13 12.53 -14.76
CA LEU A 134 6.47 13.59 -15.53
C LEU A 134 5.60 13.01 -16.64
N GLN A 135 6.13 12.08 -17.44
CA GLN A 135 5.41 11.46 -18.55
C GLN A 135 4.23 10.61 -18.07
N GLY A 136 4.38 9.87 -16.97
CA GLY A 136 3.29 9.12 -16.37
C GLY A 136 2.16 10.04 -15.91
N GLN A 137 2.50 11.07 -15.15
CA GLN A 137 1.54 12.06 -14.64
C GLN A 137 0.80 12.81 -15.76
N GLU A 138 1.49 13.19 -16.83
CA GLU A 138 0.88 13.86 -17.98
C GLU A 138 -0.09 12.93 -18.75
N LEU A 139 0.27 11.65 -18.87
CA LEU A 139 -0.66 10.68 -19.45
C LEU A 139 -1.93 10.57 -18.60
N TYR A 140 -1.80 10.33 -17.30
CA TYR A 140 -2.93 10.12 -16.40
C TYR A 140 -3.86 11.34 -16.35
N LYS A 141 -3.26 12.54 -16.29
CA LYS A 141 -4.04 13.77 -16.34
C LYS A 141 -4.79 13.94 -17.64
N ARG A 142 -4.13 13.67 -18.77
CA ARG A 142 -4.74 13.81 -20.10
C ARG A 142 -5.84 12.78 -20.36
N GLU A 143 -5.60 11.53 -19.97
CA GLU A 143 -6.51 10.42 -20.29
C GLU A 143 -7.66 10.30 -19.29
N PHE A 144 -7.42 10.56 -18.02
CA PHE A 144 -8.37 10.29 -16.93
C PHE A 144 -8.68 11.49 -16.04
N GLY A 145 -8.04 12.64 -16.27
CA GLY A 145 -8.23 13.83 -15.44
C GLY A 145 -7.62 13.75 -14.03
N VAL A 146 -6.92 12.67 -13.71
CA VAL A 146 -6.34 12.42 -12.40
C VAL A 146 -4.81 12.48 -12.41
N ARG A 147 -4.22 12.64 -11.21
CA ARG A 147 -2.78 12.46 -10.97
C ARG A 147 -2.59 11.40 -9.91
N SER A 148 -1.59 10.56 -10.07
CA SER A 148 -1.16 9.66 -9.00
C SER A 148 -0.42 10.45 -7.92
N THR A 149 -0.55 10.04 -6.68
CA THR A 149 0.07 10.69 -5.52
C THR A 149 1.15 9.84 -4.87
N ASP A 150 1.49 8.70 -5.44
CA ASP A 150 2.41 7.74 -4.87
C ASP A 150 3.48 7.25 -5.87
N ILE A 151 4.52 6.66 -5.31
CA ILE A 151 5.45 5.79 -6.02
C ILE A 151 5.03 4.36 -5.70
N PHE A 152 4.80 3.55 -6.72
CA PHE A 152 4.48 2.13 -6.58
C PHE A 152 5.55 1.30 -7.27
N LEU A 153 6.44 0.71 -6.48
CA LEU A 153 7.58 -0.08 -6.93
C LEU A 153 7.63 -1.40 -6.16
N PRO A 154 6.69 -2.32 -6.40
CA PRO A 154 6.56 -3.53 -5.59
C PRO A 154 7.72 -4.50 -5.79
N ASP A 155 8.39 -4.49 -6.95
CA ASP A 155 9.41 -5.48 -7.31
C ASP A 155 10.82 -4.92 -7.54
N CYS A 156 11.15 -3.74 -7.01
CA CYS A 156 12.48 -3.15 -7.11
C CYS A 156 13.42 -3.65 -6.00
N PHE A 157 14.70 -3.80 -6.33
CA PHE A 157 15.71 -4.46 -5.47
C PHE A 157 16.71 -3.47 -4.88
N GLY A 158 16.22 -2.41 -4.29
CA GLY A 158 16.98 -1.37 -3.63
C GLY A 158 16.45 0.01 -3.96
N PHE A 159 16.73 0.98 -3.09
CA PHE A 159 16.19 2.33 -3.19
C PHE A 159 17.26 3.35 -2.79
N GLY A 160 17.57 4.27 -3.69
CA GLY A 160 18.51 5.34 -3.43
C GLY A 160 17.97 6.37 -2.43
N TYR A 161 18.84 6.99 -1.65
CA TYR A 161 18.47 8.02 -0.66
C TYR A 161 17.84 9.28 -1.26
N THR A 162 18.02 9.50 -2.57
CA THR A 162 17.44 10.65 -3.29
C THR A 162 15.98 10.44 -3.66
N LEU A 163 15.47 9.22 -3.61
CA LEU A 163 14.11 8.90 -4.01
C LEU A 163 13.05 9.69 -3.24
N PRO A 164 13.09 9.81 -1.90
CA PRO A 164 12.15 10.63 -1.16
C PRO A 164 12.16 12.09 -1.59
N THR A 165 13.34 12.65 -1.86
CA THR A 165 13.48 14.03 -2.33
C THR A 165 12.83 14.23 -3.70
N ILE A 166 13.07 13.31 -4.63
CA ILE A 166 12.44 13.34 -5.97
C ILE A 166 10.92 13.22 -5.83
N ALA A 167 10.44 12.30 -5.00
CA ALA A 167 9.01 12.12 -4.74
C ALA A 167 8.36 13.41 -4.22
N ALA A 168 8.91 14.00 -3.16
CA ALA A 168 8.39 15.22 -2.55
C ALA A 168 8.34 16.39 -3.55
N HIS A 169 9.41 16.61 -4.31
CA HIS A 169 9.47 17.66 -5.34
C HIS A 169 8.55 17.37 -6.54
N SER A 170 8.16 16.12 -6.75
CA SER A 170 7.18 15.73 -7.77
C SER A 170 5.72 15.79 -7.27
N GLY A 171 5.50 16.22 -6.02
CA GLY A 171 4.17 16.31 -5.42
C GLY A 171 3.60 14.96 -4.99
N LEU A 172 4.45 13.95 -4.80
CA LEU A 172 4.06 12.61 -4.35
C LEU A 172 4.16 12.55 -2.83
N ILE A 173 3.21 11.87 -2.19
CA ILE A 173 3.05 11.85 -0.73
C ILE A 173 3.30 10.47 -0.10
N GLY A 174 3.56 9.46 -0.92
CA GLY A 174 3.76 8.11 -0.43
C GLY A 174 4.53 7.21 -1.38
N MET A 175 4.94 6.07 -0.86
CA MET A 175 5.58 5.00 -1.61
C MET A 175 5.10 3.65 -1.11
N SER A 176 4.88 2.72 -2.03
CA SER A 176 4.56 1.32 -1.73
C SER A 176 5.57 0.39 -2.38
N THR A 177 6.06 -0.56 -1.61
CA THR A 177 6.94 -1.64 -2.06
C THR A 177 6.83 -2.85 -1.14
N GLN A 178 7.16 -4.03 -1.64
CA GLN A 178 7.25 -5.26 -0.83
C GLN A 178 8.70 -5.73 -0.59
N LYS A 179 9.68 -5.09 -1.22
CA LYS A 179 11.07 -5.59 -1.23
C LYS A 179 11.92 -5.14 -0.05
N LEU A 180 11.44 -4.25 0.81
CA LEU A 180 12.19 -3.79 1.98
C LEU A 180 12.44 -4.89 3.02
N SER A 181 11.59 -5.91 3.07
CA SER A 181 11.71 -7.04 4.01
C SER A 181 12.24 -8.32 3.36
N TRP A 182 12.50 -8.32 2.05
CA TRP A 182 12.84 -9.53 1.33
C TRP A 182 14.33 -9.86 1.45
N ARG A 183 14.65 -10.90 2.24
CA ARG A 183 16.00 -11.49 2.43
C ARG A 183 17.11 -10.56 2.95
N ASN A 184 16.82 -9.32 3.31
CA ASN A 184 17.83 -8.40 3.82
C ASN A 184 17.69 -8.24 5.34
N HIS A 185 18.34 -9.12 6.09
CA HIS A 185 18.50 -8.95 7.55
C HIS A 185 19.18 -7.62 7.87
N ASP A 186 20.10 -7.16 7.04
CA ASP A 186 20.84 -5.91 7.21
C ASP A 186 19.97 -4.65 7.18
N PHE A 187 18.79 -4.75 6.56
CA PHE A 187 17.84 -3.64 6.51
C PHE A 187 17.19 -3.38 7.88
N TYR A 188 17.02 -4.41 8.71
CA TYR A 188 16.43 -4.29 10.04
C TYR A 188 17.37 -3.64 11.06
N ASP A 189 18.68 -3.68 10.84
CA ASP A 189 19.68 -3.08 11.69
C ASP A 189 20.01 -1.63 11.33
N ALA A 190 19.50 -1.14 10.20
CA ALA A 190 19.67 0.26 9.81
C ALA A 190 18.93 1.20 10.77
N PRO A 191 19.54 2.29 11.25
CA PRO A 191 18.95 3.20 12.24
C PRO A 191 17.64 3.86 11.75
N TYR A 192 17.32 3.78 10.48
CA TYR A 192 16.10 4.30 9.86
C TYR A 192 14.84 3.48 10.20
N HIS A 193 14.96 2.19 10.51
CA HIS A 193 13.82 1.33 10.81
C HIS A 193 13.12 1.63 12.13
N LYS A 194 13.80 2.26 13.05
CA LYS A 194 13.19 2.64 14.34
C LYS A 194 12.22 3.82 14.22
N LYS A 195 12.14 4.48 13.07
CA LYS A 195 11.35 5.70 12.85
C LYS A 195 10.50 5.64 11.58
N ASN A 196 9.72 4.59 11.38
CA ASN A 196 8.81 4.47 10.23
C ASN A 196 9.48 4.82 8.87
N PRO A 197 9.96 3.84 8.08
CA PRO A 197 10.70 4.08 6.84
C PRO A 197 9.90 4.83 5.76
N PHE A 198 8.62 5.03 5.95
CA PHE A 198 7.71 5.69 5.01
C PHE A 198 7.26 7.09 5.44
N SER A 199 7.78 7.62 6.54
CA SER A 199 7.57 9.02 6.92
C SER A 199 8.76 9.85 6.44
N TRP A 200 8.60 10.56 5.38
CA TRP A 200 9.47 11.67 4.97
C TRP A 200 8.85 13.02 5.27
#